data_91a66b97b1b304433f0a0ef0c6d8eebe
#
_entry.id   91a66b97b1b304433f0a0ef0c6d8eebe
#
_cell.length_a   1.000
_cell.length_b   1.000
_cell.length_c   1.000
_cell.angle_alpha   90.00
_cell.angle_beta   90.00
_cell.angle_gamma   90.00
#
_symmetry.space_group_name_H-M   'P 1'
#
loop_
_entity.id
_entity.type
_entity.pdbx_description
1 polymer ?
#
loop_
_entity_poly.entity_id
_entity_poly.type
_entity_poly.pdbx_seq_one_letter_code
_entity_poly.pdbx_strand_id
1 'polypeptide(L)'
;MAWSAQQYVKFEDERTRPARDLLAQVPLQSLRRAVDLGCGPGNSTELIIERFGAEGVSGLDSDVNMLEAARKRLPGTAFVEADLGSWQPTEPADLLFANAVFQWLPDHLDIFHRLMDGLSPGGVLAVQMPDNLGEASHLAMEESAHAGPWKAAFEEKSVRRHPLAPPSAYYSRLIGKAARVDIWHTIYNHPMADAADIVEWVKGTGLMPYLAHAGEAYREAFLADYLERIEKAYPKMSDGRVLLRFPRIFMVAVKK
;
A
#
# COMPACT_ATOMS: atom_id res chain seq x y z
N MET A 1 14.24 4.19 6.96
CA MET A 1 13.93 2.83 7.48
C MET A 1 13.97 1.88 6.30
N ALA A 2 14.77 0.82 6.36
CA ALA A 2 14.84 -0.15 5.26
C ALA A 2 13.68 -1.15 5.37
N TRP A 3 12.92 -1.31 4.32
CA TRP A 3 11.87 -2.32 4.19
C TRP A 3 12.50 -3.71 4.02
N SER A 4 11.94 -4.75 4.67
CA SER A 4 12.42 -6.12 4.50
C SER A 4 11.59 -6.83 3.42
N ALA A 5 12.20 -7.07 2.26
CA ALA A 5 11.58 -7.84 1.18
C ALA A 5 11.19 -9.26 1.64
N GLN A 6 11.99 -9.89 2.52
CA GLN A 6 11.72 -11.22 3.06
C GLN A 6 10.46 -11.27 3.94
N GLN A 7 10.22 -10.23 4.76
CA GLN A 7 8.99 -10.11 5.56
C GLN A 7 7.76 -9.85 4.68
N TYR A 8 7.96 -9.14 3.56
CA TYR A 8 6.89 -8.84 2.61
C TYR A 8 6.35 -10.09 1.91
N VAL A 9 7.24 -11.04 1.60
CA VAL A 9 6.91 -12.29 0.89
C VAL A 9 6.11 -13.29 1.75
N LYS A 10 6.18 -13.23 3.09
CA LYS A 10 5.45 -14.17 3.99
C LYS A 10 3.93 -14.22 3.73
N PHE A 11 3.33 -13.11 3.23
CA PHE A 11 1.90 -12.98 2.93
C PHE A 11 1.71 -12.47 1.49
N GLU A 12 2.47 -13.01 0.56
CA GLU A 12 2.53 -12.49 -0.82
C GLU A 12 1.18 -12.60 -1.53
N ASP A 13 0.49 -13.71 -1.40
CA ASP A 13 -0.80 -13.93 -2.08
C ASP A 13 -1.87 -12.94 -1.62
N GLU A 14 -1.98 -12.74 -0.30
CA GLU A 14 -2.94 -11.80 0.29
C GLU A 14 -2.59 -10.34 -0.03
N ARG A 15 -1.30 -10.02 -0.14
CA ARG A 15 -0.81 -8.67 -0.49
C ARG A 15 -0.93 -8.39 -1.99
N THR A 16 -0.83 -9.43 -2.82
CA THR A 16 -0.92 -9.34 -4.28
C THR A 16 -2.38 -9.33 -4.77
N ARG A 17 -3.31 -9.98 -4.05
CA ARG A 17 -4.73 -10.03 -4.40
C ARG A 17 -5.34 -8.67 -4.69
N PRO A 18 -5.15 -7.60 -3.86
CA PRO A 18 -5.69 -6.28 -4.17
C PRO A 18 -5.14 -5.67 -5.48
N ALA A 19 -3.89 -5.97 -5.83
CA ALA A 19 -3.33 -5.53 -7.11
C ALA A 19 -4.01 -6.23 -8.29
N ARG A 20 -4.30 -7.54 -8.18
CA ARG A 20 -5.09 -8.29 -9.19
C ARG A 20 -6.50 -7.72 -9.33
N ASP A 21 -7.18 -7.46 -8.20
CA ASP A 21 -8.54 -6.93 -8.18
C ASP A 21 -8.59 -5.52 -8.81
N LEU A 22 -7.59 -4.66 -8.51
CA LEU A 22 -7.44 -3.36 -9.14
C LEU A 22 -7.18 -3.48 -10.65
N LEU A 23 -6.22 -4.32 -11.03
CA LEU A 23 -5.82 -4.49 -12.43
C LEU A 23 -6.99 -5.02 -13.27
N ALA A 24 -7.84 -5.88 -12.72
CA ALA A 24 -9.03 -6.40 -13.38
C ALA A 24 -10.03 -5.30 -13.78
N GLN A 25 -10.04 -4.15 -13.08
CA GLN A 25 -10.91 -3.01 -13.38
C GLN A 25 -10.29 -1.98 -14.34
N VAL A 26 -9.02 -2.17 -14.74
CA VAL A 26 -8.37 -1.31 -15.73
C VAL A 26 -8.97 -1.58 -17.11
N PRO A 27 -9.62 -0.57 -17.78
CA PRO A 27 -10.39 -0.79 -19.01
C PRO A 27 -9.52 -0.74 -20.28
N LEU A 28 -8.23 -1.14 -20.18
CA LEU A 28 -7.32 -1.23 -21.32
C LEU A 28 -7.26 -2.65 -21.86
N GLN A 29 -7.26 -2.79 -23.19
CA GLN A 29 -7.03 -4.08 -23.87
C GLN A 29 -5.56 -4.29 -24.22
N SER A 30 -4.84 -3.21 -24.47
CA SER A 30 -3.39 -3.18 -24.74
C SER A 30 -2.81 -1.87 -24.22
N LEU A 31 -1.52 -1.83 -24.07
CA LEU A 31 -0.79 -0.62 -23.70
C LEU A 31 0.58 -0.59 -24.39
N ARG A 32 1.13 0.60 -24.59
CA ARG A 32 2.50 0.82 -25.08
C ARG A 32 3.44 1.20 -23.95
N ARG A 33 2.89 1.85 -22.91
CA ARG A 33 3.67 2.28 -21.73
C ARG A 33 2.85 2.14 -20.47
N ALA A 34 3.38 1.37 -19.52
CA ALA A 34 2.87 1.27 -18.16
C ALA A 34 3.98 1.56 -17.15
N VAL A 35 3.63 2.25 -16.07
CA VAL A 35 4.54 2.49 -14.95
C VAL A 35 3.86 2.03 -13.66
N ASP A 36 4.52 1.11 -12.95
CA ASP A 36 4.14 0.67 -11.61
C ASP A 36 4.77 1.60 -10.57
N LEU A 37 3.95 2.39 -9.91
CA LEU A 37 4.34 3.45 -9.00
C LEU A 37 4.48 2.90 -7.56
N GLY A 38 5.69 2.92 -7.00
CA GLY A 38 6.00 2.26 -5.75
C GLY A 38 5.94 0.75 -5.90
N CYS A 39 6.65 0.21 -6.88
CA CYS A 39 6.58 -1.18 -7.33
C CYS A 39 7.05 -2.19 -6.28
N GLY A 40 7.75 -1.72 -5.23
CA GLY A 40 8.32 -2.61 -4.22
C GLY A 40 9.20 -3.70 -4.84
N PRO A 41 9.06 -4.98 -4.43
CA PRO A 41 9.85 -6.08 -4.97
C PRO A 41 9.31 -6.63 -6.31
N GLY A 42 8.41 -5.89 -7.00
CA GLY A 42 7.96 -6.20 -8.35
C GLY A 42 6.69 -7.04 -8.48
N ASN A 43 5.99 -7.35 -7.37
CA ASN A 43 4.79 -8.18 -7.41
C ASN A 43 3.66 -7.62 -8.30
N SER A 44 3.36 -6.34 -8.18
CA SER A 44 2.36 -5.66 -9.01
C SER A 44 2.85 -5.47 -10.45
N THR A 45 4.14 -5.21 -10.64
CA THR A 45 4.76 -5.13 -11.98
C THR A 45 4.62 -6.45 -12.74
N GLU A 46 4.82 -7.59 -12.06
CA GLU A 46 4.64 -8.94 -12.64
C GLU A 46 3.21 -9.15 -13.15
N LEU A 47 2.20 -8.75 -12.38
CA LEU A 47 0.79 -8.82 -12.82
C LEU A 47 0.50 -7.97 -14.05
N ILE A 48 1.11 -6.77 -14.16
CA ILE A 48 0.96 -5.92 -15.33
C ILE A 48 1.57 -6.61 -16.56
N ILE A 49 2.76 -7.20 -16.39
CA ILE A 49 3.47 -7.97 -17.45
C ILE A 49 2.67 -9.21 -17.86
N GLU A 50 2.13 -9.97 -16.93
CA GLU A 50 1.28 -11.14 -17.22
C GLU A 50 0.05 -10.78 -18.06
N ARG A 51 -0.53 -9.61 -17.82
CA ARG A 51 -1.73 -9.18 -18.55
C ARG A 51 -1.44 -8.55 -19.90
N PHE A 52 -0.38 -7.73 -20.02
CA PHE A 52 -0.15 -6.87 -21.17
C PHE A 52 1.14 -7.17 -21.94
N GLY A 53 1.99 -8.07 -21.45
CA GLY A 53 3.34 -8.30 -21.95
C GLY A 53 4.36 -7.38 -21.27
N ALA A 54 5.64 -7.72 -21.42
CA ALA A 54 6.74 -7.00 -20.76
C ALA A 54 7.14 -5.69 -21.48
N GLU A 55 6.78 -5.56 -22.76
CA GLU A 55 7.19 -4.41 -23.56
C GLU A 55 6.52 -3.13 -23.06
N GLY A 56 7.32 -2.09 -22.79
CA GLY A 56 6.86 -0.80 -22.31
C GLY A 56 6.43 -0.77 -20.82
N VAL A 57 6.59 -1.88 -20.06
CA VAL A 57 6.33 -1.92 -18.63
C VAL A 57 7.59 -1.57 -17.85
N SER A 58 7.45 -0.69 -16.87
CA SER A 58 8.52 -0.31 -15.96
C SER A 58 7.98 -0.13 -14.54
N GLY A 59 8.86 -0.18 -13.55
CA GLY A 59 8.52 0.12 -12.17
C GLY A 59 9.41 1.20 -11.57
N LEU A 60 8.93 1.88 -10.55
CA LEU A 60 9.74 2.80 -9.77
C LEU A 60 9.44 2.65 -8.26
N ASP A 61 10.46 2.86 -7.48
CA ASP A 61 10.38 2.89 -6.01
C ASP A 61 11.48 3.82 -5.46
N SER A 62 11.32 4.29 -4.24
CA SER A 62 12.36 5.07 -3.56
C SER A 62 13.32 4.21 -2.73
N ASP A 63 13.03 2.93 -2.51
CA ASP A 63 13.88 2.02 -1.74
C ASP A 63 14.71 1.13 -2.68
N VAL A 64 16.03 1.32 -2.62
CA VAL A 64 17.00 0.58 -3.46
C VAL A 64 16.94 -0.93 -3.23
N ASN A 65 16.69 -1.38 -1.98
CA ASN A 65 16.59 -2.82 -1.68
C ASN A 65 15.36 -3.46 -2.34
N MET A 66 14.24 -2.70 -2.40
CA MET A 66 13.04 -3.11 -3.13
C MET A 66 13.33 -3.23 -4.62
N LEU A 67 14.00 -2.25 -5.21
CA LEU A 67 14.39 -2.27 -6.63
C LEU A 67 15.37 -3.41 -6.96
N GLU A 68 16.29 -3.75 -6.06
CA GLU A 68 17.17 -4.91 -6.24
C GLU A 68 16.39 -6.22 -6.25
N ALA A 69 15.40 -6.36 -5.36
CA ALA A 69 14.52 -7.52 -5.34
C ALA A 69 13.66 -7.60 -6.62
N ALA A 70 13.12 -6.46 -7.08
CA ALA A 70 12.34 -6.36 -8.32
C ALA A 70 13.16 -6.75 -9.55
N ARG A 71 14.41 -6.30 -9.66
CA ARG A 71 15.33 -6.67 -10.77
C ARG A 71 15.68 -8.15 -10.77
N LYS A 72 15.77 -8.78 -9.60
CA LYS A 72 15.96 -10.24 -9.46
C LYS A 72 14.72 -11.02 -9.88
N ARG A 73 13.53 -10.51 -9.53
CA ARG A 73 12.24 -11.13 -9.85
C ARG A 73 11.92 -11.05 -11.35
N LEU A 74 12.14 -9.88 -11.95
CA LEU A 74 11.78 -9.56 -13.34
C LEU A 74 13.00 -9.08 -14.14
N PRO A 75 13.92 -10.00 -14.49
CA PRO A 75 15.10 -9.64 -15.29
C PRO A 75 14.68 -9.07 -16.65
N GLY A 76 15.26 -7.93 -17.03
CA GLY A 76 14.95 -7.25 -18.30
C GLY A 76 13.86 -6.17 -18.19
N THR A 77 13.13 -6.07 -17.08
CA THR A 77 12.23 -4.95 -16.82
C THR A 77 13.00 -3.75 -16.26
N ALA A 78 12.68 -2.55 -16.74
CA ALA A 78 13.30 -1.31 -16.26
C ALA A 78 12.74 -0.94 -14.88
N PHE A 79 13.64 -0.79 -13.89
CA PHE A 79 13.31 -0.32 -12.55
C PHE A 79 14.14 0.90 -12.20
N VAL A 80 13.47 2.00 -11.80
CA VAL A 80 14.08 3.32 -11.58
C VAL A 80 13.88 3.73 -10.13
N GLU A 81 14.95 4.24 -9.50
CA GLU A 81 14.86 4.91 -8.21
C GLU A 81 14.26 6.30 -8.41
N ALA A 82 13.12 6.57 -7.76
CA ALA A 82 12.44 7.86 -7.86
C ALA A 82 11.54 8.13 -6.65
N ASP A 83 11.41 9.41 -6.31
CA ASP A 83 10.45 9.90 -5.32
C ASP A 83 9.12 10.27 -5.97
N LEU A 84 8.05 9.56 -5.64
CA LEU A 84 6.69 9.81 -6.12
C LEU A 84 6.17 11.22 -5.79
N GLY A 85 6.68 11.82 -4.73
CA GLY A 85 6.31 13.20 -4.37
C GLY A 85 6.61 14.21 -5.47
N SER A 86 7.70 13.98 -6.24
CA SER A 86 8.16 14.87 -7.30
C SER A 86 8.12 14.25 -8.71
N TRP A 87 8.03 12.94 -8.81
CA TRP A 87 8.12 12.23 -10.09
C TRP A 87 6.95 12.52 -11.03
N GLN A 88 7.24 12.55 -12.32
CA GLN A 88 6.28 12.59 -13.43
C GLN A 88 6.82 11.75 -14.59
N PRO A 89 5.95 11.14 -15.42
CA PRO A 89 6.41 10.47 -16.61
C PRO A 89 7.00 11.48 -17.61
N THR A 90 8.14 11.13 -18.22
CA THR A 90 8.80 11.95 -19.26
C THR A 90 8.07 11.89 -20.60
N GLU A 91 7.30 10.85 -20.82
CA GLU A 91 6.44 10.64 -21.99
C GLU A 91 5.08 10.13 -21.53
N PRO A 92 3.99 10.42 -22.27
CA PRO A 92 2.65 9.98 -21.90
C PRO A 92 2.56 8.47 -21.68
N ALA A 93 1.98 8.06 -20.54
CA ALA A 93 1.75 6.68 -20.19
C ALA A 93 0.29 6.27 -20.48
N ASP A 94 0.09 5.02 -20.87
CA ASP A 94 -1.25 4.47 -21.04
C ASP A 94 -1.80 3.93 -19.70
N LEU A 95 -0.90 3.50 -18.78
CA LEU A 95 -1.24 3.06 -17.44
C LEU A 95 -0.23 3.60 -16.41
N LEU A 96 -0.73 4.27 -15.39
CA LEU A 96 -0.05 4.54 -14.14
C LEU A 96 -0.74 3.70 -13.06
N PHE A 97 -0.03 2.72 -12.53
CA PHE A 97 -0.56 1.74 -11.58
C PHE A 97 0.09 1.92 -10.22
N ALA A 98 -0.67 1.87 -9.14
CA ALA A 98 -0.16 2.04 -7.79
C ALA A 98 -0.86 1.10 -6.81
N ASN A 99 -0.11 0.22 -6.17
CA ASN A 99 -0.64 -0.69 -5.16
C ASN A 99 0.01 -0.46 -3.79
N ALA A 100 -0.75 0.09 -2.84
CA ALA A 100 -0.36 0.28 -1.45
C ALA A 100 0.89 1.17 -1.22
N VAL A 101 1.00 2.27 -1.95
CA VAL A 101 2.10 3.25 -1.82
C VAL A 101 1.62 4.63 -1.37
N PHE A 102 0.57 5.17 -1.97
CA PHE A 102 0.18 6.57 -1.77
C PHE A 102 -0.38 6.89 -0.38
N GLN A 103 -0.77 5.91 0.41
CA GLN A 103 -1.12 6.12 1.82
C GLN A 103 0.03 6.67 2.67
N TRP A 104 1.25 6.62 2.19
CA TRP A 104 2.44 7.15 2.86
C TRP A 104 2.75 8.61 2.50
N LEU A 105 2.10 9.14 1.47
CA LEU A 105 2.30 10.50 0.96
C LEU A 105 1.11 11.39 1.36
N PRO A 106 1.30 12.38 2.26
CA PRO A 106 0.20 13.21 2.75
C PRO A 106 -0.50 13.98 1.63
N ASP A 107 0.25 14.43 0.61
CA ASP A 107 -0.24 15.27 -0.48
C ASP A 107 -0.65 14.46 -1.73
N HIS A 108 -0.99 13.17 -1.58
CA HIS A 108 -1.26 12.28 -2.71
C HIS A 108 -2.42 12.75 -3.61
N LEU A 109 -3.38 13.53 -3.12
CA LEU A 109 -4.43 14.13 -3.95
C LEU A 109 -3.86 15.08 -5.02
N ASP A 110 -2.86 15.89 -4.67
CA ASP A 110 -2.19 16.77 -5.62
C ASP A 110 -1.29 16.00 -6.57
N ILE A 111 -0.65 14.94 -6.06
CA ILE A 111 0.12 14.02 -6.89
C ILE A 111 -0.78 13.35 -7.92
N PHE A 112 -1.95 12.82 -7.56
CA PHE A 112 -2.91 12.23 -8.51
C PHE A 112 -3.31 13.22 -9.61
N HIS A 113 -3.61 14.47 -9.23
CA HIS A 113 -3.95 15.50 -10.20
C HIS A 113 -2.82 15.77 -11.20
N ARG A 114 -1.56 15.79 -10.74
CA ARG A 114 -0.36 15.92 -11.57
C ARG A 114 -0.14 14.69 -12.45
N LEU A 115 -0.30 13.48 -11.92
CA LEU A 115 -0.13 12.24 -12.66
C LEU A 115 -1.13 12.09 -13.81
N MET A 116 -2.35 12.63 -13.66
CA MET A 116 -3.33 12.67 -14.75
C MET A 116 -2.80 13.46 -15.98
N ASP A 117 -1.97 14.48 -15.81
CA ASP A 117 -1.36 15.19 -16.94
C ASP A 117 -0.40 14.31 -17.73
N GLY A 118 0.31 13.42 -17.05
CA GLY A 118 1.27 12.50 -17.64
C GLY A 118 0.67 11.28 -18.37
N LEU A 119 -0.66 11.15 -18.39
CA LEU A 119 -1.33 10.07 -19.12
C LEU A 119 -1.56 10.44 -20.60
N SER A 120 -1.61 9.44 -21.48
CA SER A 120 -2.16 9.55 -22.83
C SER A 120 -3.66 9.83 -22.78
N PRO A 121 -4.30 10.42 -23.82
CA PRO A 121 -5.76 10.43 -23.93
C PRO A 121 -6.32 9.00 -23.82
N GLY A 122 -7.30 8.78 -22.96
CA GLY A 122 -7.82 7.45 -22.63
C GLY A 122 -6.93 6.62 -21.70
N GLY A 123 -5.76 7.13 -21.32
CA GLY A 123 -4.86 6.49 -20.35
C GLY A 123 -5.47 6.43 -18.94
N VAL A 124 -4.97 5.55 -18.11
CA VAL A 124 -5.58 5.15 -16.84
C VAL A 124 -4.63 5.41 -15.67
N LEU A 125 -5.13 6.10 -14.64
CA LEU A 125 -4.55 6.07 -13.29
C LEU A 125 -5.34 5.06 -12.46
N ALA A 126 -4.69 3.99 -12.04
CA ALA A 126 -5.26 2.95 -11.19
C ALA A 126 -4.54 2.92 -9.85
N VAL A 127 -5.27 3.12 -8.76
CA VAL A 127 -4.70 3.24 -7.41
C VAL A 127 -5.46 2.39 -6.42
N GLN A 128 -4.74 1.68 -5.56
CA GLN A 128 -5.27 1.01 -4.39
C GLN A 128 -4.49 1.42 -3.15
N MET A 129 -5.20 1.65 -2.04
CA MET A 129 -4.59 1.98 -0.74
C MET A 129 -5.31 1.25 0.40
N PRO A 130 -4.59 0.79 1.44
CA PRO A 130 -5.21 0.37 2.70
C PRO A 130 -5.93 1.54 3.37
N ASP A 131 -7.21 1.35 3.72
CA ASP A 131 -8.04 2.30 4.45
C ASP A 131 -8.44 1.70 5.80
N ASN A 132 -7.44 1.43 6.63
CA ASN A 132 -7.53 0.53 7.78
C ASN A 132 -7.12 1.16 9.12
N LEU A 133 -6.96 2.49 9.19
CA LEU A 133 -6.60 3.17 10.45
C LEU A 133 -7.70 3.07 11.53
N GLY A 134 -8.94 2.82 11.14
CA GLY A 134 -10.07 2.56 12.04
C GLY A 134 -10.20 1.10 12.48
N GLU A 135 -9.37 0.19 11.96
CA GLU A 135 -9.45 -1.22 12.32
C GLU A 135 -8.76 -1.51 13.66
N ALA A 136 -9.25 -2.53 14.36
CA ALA A 136 -8.77 -2.89 15.70
C ALA A 136 -7.24 -3.07 15.75
N SER A 137 -6.62 -3.62 14.71
CA SER A 137 -5.17 -3.77 14.60
C SER A 137 -4.42 -2.43 14.62
N HIS A 138 -4.98 -1.36 14.06
CA HIS A 138 -4.34 -0.04 14.04
C HIS A 138 -4.71 0.78 15.28
N LEU A 139 -5.93 0.64 15.79
CA LEU A 139 -6.31 1.27 17.07
C LEU A 139 -5.47 0.73 18.23
N ALA A 140 -5.21 -0.58 18.26
CA ALA A 140 -4.33 -1.20 19.23
C ALA A 140 -2.89 -0.67 19.20
N MET A 141 -2.37 -0.24 18.02
CA MET A 141 -1.05 0.43 17.95
C MET A 141 -1.04 1.75 18.72
N GLU A 142 -2.09 2.57 18.51
CA GLU A 142 -2.26 3.85 19.23
C GLU A 142 -2.43 3.63 20.73
N GLU A 143 -3.27 2.65 21.13
CA GLU A 143 -3.46 2.33 22.53
C GLU A 143 -2.16 1.85 23.18
N SER A 144 -1.39 0.99 22.51
CA SER A 144 -0.07 0.55 22.98
C SER A 144 0.91 1.71 23.08
N ALA A 145 0.91 2.64 22.14
CA ALA A 145 1.79 3.81 22.16
C ALA A 145 1.57 4.67 23.43
N HIS A 146 0.33 4.77 23.91
CA HIS A 146 -0.03 5.54 25.09
C HIS A 146 -0.04 4.73 26.41
N ALA A 147 0.29 3.44 26.34
CA ALA A 147 0.46 2.56 27.49
C ALA A 147 1.95 2.39 27.87
N GLY A 148 2.23 1.75 28.98
CA GLY A 148 3.59 1.34 29.35
C GLY A 148 4.62 2.45 29.58
N PRO A 149 5.87 2.08 29.85
CA PRO A 149 6.94 3.04 30.20
C PRO A 149 7.46 3.84 29.00
N TRP A 150 7.17 3.43 27.77
CA TRP A 150 7.58 4.13 26.52
C TRP A 150 6.67 5.30 26.14
N LYS A 151 5.53 5.49 26.81
CA LYS A 151 4.51 6.48 26.44
C LYS A 151 5.05 7.90 26.24
N ALA A 152 6.03 8.31 27.05
CA ALA A 152 6.64 9.64 26.94
C ALA A 152 7.25 9.91 25.55
N ALA A 153 7.76 8.88 24.86
CA ALA A 153 8.28 9.03 23.52
C ALA A 153 7.19 9.42 22.49
N PHE A 154 5.94 9.08 22.72
CA PHE A 154 4.82 9.36 21.82
C PHE A 154 4.05 10.66 22.15
N GLU A 155 4.32 11.30 23.30
CA GLU A 155 3.68 12.56 23.68
C GLU A 155 4.13 13.74 22.78
N GLU A 156 5.39 13.73 22.32
CA GLU A 156 5.93 14.81 21.51
C GLU A 156 5.62 14.67 20.01
N LYS A 157 5.41 13.45 19.52
CA LYS A 157 5.23 13.20 18.08
C LYS A 157 4.34 12.00 17.80
N SER A 158 3.24 12.24 17.12
CA SER A 158 2.45 11.15 16.54
C SER A 158 3.23 10.46 15.42
N VAL A 159 3.26 9.13 15.45
CA VAL A 159 3.82 8.28 14.39
C VAL A 159 2.74 7.68 13.49
N ARG A 160 1.48 7.99 13.80
CA ARG A 160 0.32 7.53 13.04
C ARG A 160 0.34 8.12 11.63
N ARG A 161 0.08 7.28 10.64
CA ARG A 161 -0.17 7.68 9.26
C ARG A 161 -1.39 8.62 9.19
N HIS A 162 -1.37 9.59 8.27
CA HIS A 162 -2.55 10.43 8.01
C HIS A 162 -3.73 9.58 7.50
N PRO A 163 -4.96 9.86 7.96
CA PRO A 163 -6.15 9.25 7.38
C PRO A 163 -6.25 9.56 5.89
N LEU A 164 -6.83 8.63 5.14
CA LEU A 164 -7.16 8.88 3.75
C LEU A 164 -8.30 9.90 3.65
N ALA A 165 -8.31 10.65 2.56
CA ALA A 165 -9.41 11.56 2.26
C ALA A 165 -10.70 10.76 1.97
N PRO A 166 -11.89 11.36 2.12
CA PRO A 166 -13.13 10.70 1.74
C PRO A 166 -13.23 10.51 0.22
N PRO A 167 -13.96 9.51 -0.28
CA PRO A 167 -14.11 9.24 -1.73
C PRO A 167 -14.52 10.46 -2.56
N SER A 168 -15.34 11.35 -1.99
CA SER A 168 -15.76 12.60 -2.65
C SER A 168 -14.61 13.56 -2.95
N ALA A 169 -13.57 13.60 -2.11
CA ALA A 169 -12.40 14.43 -2.35
C ALA A 169 -11.56 13.89 -3.52
N TYR A 170 -11.36 12.57 -3.61
CA TYR A 170 -10.70 11.96 -4.76
C TYR A 170 -11.49 12.20 -6.05
N TYR A 171 -12.80 11.98 -6.03
CA TYR A 171 -13.66 12.22 -7.18
C TYR A 171 -13.54 13.67 -7.66
N SER A 172 -13.72 14.63 -6.77
CA SER A 172 -13.66 16.07 -7.10
C SER A 172 -12.29 16.48 -7.66
N ARG A 173 -11.21 15.87 -7.16
CA ARG A 173 -9.85 16.18 -7.61
C ARG A 173 -9.54 15.64 -9.00
N LEU A 174 -10.14 14.52 -9.38
CA LEU A 174 -9.85 13.79 -10.63
C LEU A 174 -10.80 14.12 -11.78
N ILE A 175 -12.10 14.38 -11.50
CA ILE A 175 -13.13 14.47 -12.54
C ILE A 175 -12.92 15.61 -13.54
N GLY A 176 -12.22 16.66 -13.14
CA GLY A 176 -11.84 17.77 -14.04
C GLY A 176 -11.01 17.31 -15.25
N LYS A 177 -10.14 16.32 -15.06
CA LYS A 177 -9.22 15.76 -16.06
C LYS A 177 -9.65 14.38 -16.59
N ALA A 178 -10.56 13.71 -15.89
CA ALA A 178 -11.00 12.37 -16.23
C ALA A 178 -12.33 12.38 -17.00
N ALA A 179 -12.46 11.48 -17.98
CA ALA A 179 -13.70 11.14 -18.64
C ALA A 179 -14.56 10.21 -17.74
N ARG A 180 -13.89 9.39 -16.93
CA ARG A 180 -14.53 8.48 -15.95
C ARG A 180 -13.66 8.39 -14.70
N VAL A 181 -14.31 8.40 -13.53
CA VAL A 181 -13.70 8.09 -12.23
C VAL A 181 -14.56 7.06 -11.54
N ASP A 182 -13.99 5.94 -11.20
CA ASP A 182 -14.61 4.85 -10.46
C ASP A 182 -13.89 4.69 -9.13
N ILE A 183 -14.63 4.68 -8.01
CA ILE A 183 -14.09 4.59 -6.65
C ILE A 183 -14.91 3.62 -5.86
N TRP A 184 -14.26 2.64 -5.22
CA TRP A 184 -14.97 1.67 -4.37
C TRP A 184 -14.10 1.21 -3.20
N HIS A 185 -14.73 0.57 -2.22
CA HIS A 185 -14.05 -0.13 -1.13
C HIS A 185 -14.23 -1.63 -1.26
N THR A 186 -13.18 -2.37 -0.94
CA THR A 186 -13.24 -3.82 -0.73
C THR A 186 -12.72 -4.13 0.66
N ILE A 187 -13.45 -4.95 1.39
CA ILE A 187 -13.05 -5.43 2.70
C ILE A 187 -12.57 -6.88 2.56
N TYR A 188 -11.29 -7.09 2.74
CA TYR A 188 -10.71 -8.42 2.84
C TYR A 188 -10.80 -8.90 4.29
N ASN A 189 -11.14 -10.17 4.48
CA ASN A 189 -11.06 -10.84 5.77
C ASN A 189 -10.05 -11.97 5.62
N HIS A 190 -8.82 -11.75 6.11
CA HIS A 190 -7.72 -12.70 5.99
C HIS A 190 -7.76 -13.69 7.15
N PRO A 191 -7.95 -15.01 6.89
CA PRO A 191 -7.82 -16.02 7.92
C PRO A 191 -6.34 -16.17 8.32
N MET A 192 -6.02 -15.74 9.54
CA MET A 192 -4.68 -15.83 10.14
C MET A 192 -4.64 -17.02 11.10
N ALA A 193 -3.49 -17.67 11.28
CA ALA A 193 -3.39 -18.81 12.19
C ALA A 193 -3.73 -18.42 13.63
N ASP A 194 -3.26 -17.26 14.07
CA ASP A 194 -3.52 -16.67 15.39
C ASP A 194 -3.26 -15.16 15.42
N ALA A 195 -3.37 -14.56 16.61
CA ALA A 195 -3.11 -13.15 16.83
C ALA A 195 -1.64 -12.75 16.56
N ALA A 196 -0.69 -13.66 16.78
CA ALA A 196 0.72 -13.40 16.51
C ALA A 196 0.99 -13.23 15.00
N ASP A 197 0.28 -13.95 14.14
CA ASP A 197 0.35 -13.74 12.69
C ASP A 197 -0.17 -12.34 12.26
N ILE A 198 -1.17 -11.79 12.98
CA ILE A 198 -1.60 -10.39 12.76
C ILE A 198 -0.46 -9.43 13.13
N VAL A 199 0.21 -9.65 14.26
CA VAL A 199 1.39 -8.84 14.65
C VAL A 199 2.47 -8.92 13.57
N GLU A 200 2.80 -10.11 13.08
CA GLU A 200 3.77 -10.31 12.01
C GLU A 200 3.34 -9.62 10.70
N TRP A 201 2.05 -9.65 10.35
CA TRP A 201 1.51 -8.95 9.18
C TRP A 201 1.82 -7.46 9.20
N VAL A 202 1.56 -6.79 10.34
CA VAL A 202 1.70 -5.33 10.46
C VAL A 202 3.11 -4.89 10.86
N LYS A 203 3.94 -5.79 11.39
CA LYS A 203 5.30 -5.51 11.88
C LYS A 203 6.22 -4.97 10.79
N GLY A 204 6.06 -5.44 9.55
CA GLY A 204 6.79 -4.94 8.38
C GLY A 204 6.19 -3.69 7.74
N THR A 205 5.11 -3.13 8.28
CA THR A 205 4.39 -1.99 7.70
C THR A 205 3.94 -1.00 8.77
N GLY A 206 2.67 -1.00 9.15
CA GLY A 206 2.05 -0.02 10.05
C GLY A 206 2.65 0.03 11.45
N LEU A 207 3.14 -1.09 11.98
CA LEU A 207 3.74 -1.16 13.33
C LEU A 207 5.20 -0.69 13.36
N MET A 208 5.90 -0.69 12.22
CA MET A 208 7.32 -0.33 12.15
C MET A 208 7.64 1.07 12.72
N PRO A 209 6.88 2.15 12.39
CA PRO A 209 7.11 3.46 12.99
C PRO A 209 6.97 3.46 14.51
N TYR A 210 6.02 2.72 15.05
CA TYR A 210 5.80 2.62 16.50
C TYR A 210 6.97 1.93 17.20
N LEU A 211 7.44 0.80 16.67
CA LEU A 211 8.60 0.08 17.23
C LEU A 211 9.88 0.91 17.18
N ALA A 212 10.09 1.66 16.09
CA ALA A 212 11.23 2.54 15.98
C ALA A 212 11.19 3.71 16.98
N HIS A 213 9.98 4.21 17.27
CA HIS A 213 9.78 5.33 18.18
C HIS A 213 9.83 4.91 19.65
N ALA A 214 9.29 3.74 20.00
CA ALA A 214 9.44 3.15 21.34
C ALA A 214 10.90 2.89 21.70
N GLY A 215 11.76 2.65 20.70
CA GLY A 215 13.18 2.37 20.88
C GLY A 215 13.47 0.91 21.21
N GLU A 216 14.73 0.53 21.03
CA GLU A 216 15.15 -0.88 21.15
C GLU A 216 14.94 -1.43 22.59
N ALA A 217 15.16 -0.59 23.61
CA ALA A 217 15.00 -0.98 25.00
C ALA A 217 13.56 -1.42 25.37
N TYR A 218 12.55 -0.91 24.65
CA TYR A 218 11.15 -1.21 24.92
C TYR A 218 10.49 -2.06 23.84
N ARG A 219 11.21 -2.43 22.81
CA ARG A 219 10.67 -3.12 21.63
C ARG A 219 9.89 -4.39 21.97
N GLU A 220 10.48 -5.26 22.78
CA GLU A 220 9.85 -6.52 23.18
C GLU A 220 8.63 -6.29 24.06
N ALA A 221 8.72 -5.38 25.04
CA ALA A 221 7.61 -5.06 25.92
C ALA A 221 6.44 -4.39 25.18
N PHE A 222 6.74 -3.52 24.20
CA PHE A 222 5.73 -2.93 23.31
C PHE A 222 5.02 -4.02 22.48
N LEU A 223 5.78 -4.94 21.90
CA LEU A 223 5.21 -6.05 21.13
C LEU A 223 4.33 -6.95 21.98
N ALA A 224 4.70 -7.20 23.25
CA ALA A 224 3.89 -8.01 24.16
C ALA A 224 2.57 -7.31 24.50
N ASP A 225 2.58 -6.01 24.85
CA ASP A 225 1.35 -5.22 25.08
C ASP A 225 0.46 -5.18 23.84
N TYR A 226 1.06 -4.95 22.66
CA TYR A 226 0.33 -4.94 21.40
C TYR A 226 -0.32 -6.31 21.11
N LEU A 227 0.42 -7.41 21.28
CA LEU A 227 -0.11 -8.76 21.08
C LEU A 227 -1.30 -9.04 22.00
N GLU A 228 -1.24 -8.69 23.29
CA GLU A 228 -2.35 -8.88 24.24
C GLU A 228 -3.62 -8.15 23.77
N ARG A 229 -3.48 -6.94 23.21
CA ARG A 229 -4.61 -6.18 22.64
C ARG A 229 -5.18 -6.84 21.39
N ILE A 230 -4.32 -7.36 20.52
CA ILE A 230 -4.74 -8.10 19.32
C ILE A 230 -5.48 -9.38 19.70
N GLU A 231 -5.01 -10.14 20.71
CA GLU A 231 -5.71 -11.35 21.20
C GLU A 231 -7.13 -11.02 21.70
N LYS A 232 -7.30 -9.88 22.38
CA LYS A 232 -8.62 -9.42 22.84
C LYS A 232 -9.53 -8.96 21.69
N ALA A 233 -8.95 -8.30 20.68
CA ALA A 233 -9.71 -7.72 19.57
C ALA A 233 -10.11 -8.73 18.50
N TYR A 234 -9.37 -9.83 18.35
CA TYR A 234 -9.56 -10.84 17.33
C TYR A 234 -9.84 -12.23 17.94
N PRO A 235 -11.11 -12.52 18.27
CA PRO A 235 -11.48 -13.80 18.87
C PRO A 235 -11.25 -14.95 17.89
N LYS A 236 -10.92 -16.13 18.45
CA LYS A 236 -10.77 -17.35 17.66
C LYS A 236 -12.11 -17.82 17.08
N MET A 237 -12.09 -18.18 15.81
CA MET A 237 -13.19 -18.83 15.12
C MET A 237 -13.26 -20.32 15.49
N SER A 238 -14.29 -21.03 15.00
CA SER A 238 -14.52 -22.45 15.29
C SER A 238 -13.38 -23.37 14.85
N ASP A 239 -12.59 -22.96 13.87
CA ASP A 239 -11.41 -23.68 13.37
C ASP A 239 -10.10 -23.26 14.07
N GLY A 240 -10.18 -22.40 15.09
CA GLY A 240 -9.05 -21.90 15.87
C GLY A 240 -8.32 -20.70 15.25
N ARG A 241 -8.66 -20.30 14.04
CA ARG A 241 -8.09 -19.12 13.35
C ARG A 241 -8.72 -17.81 13.83
N VAL A 242 -8.08 -16.70 13.48
CA VAL A 242 -8.62 -15.34 13.66
C VAL A 242 -8.81 -14.69 12.29
N LEU A 243 -9.77 -13.75 12.18
CA LEU A 243 -10.03 -13.05 10.92
C LEU A 243 -9.52 -11.62 11.00
N LEU A 244 -8.45 -11.33 10.27
CA LEU A 244 -7.96 -9.96 10.10
C LEU A 244 -8.82 -9.22 9.07
N ARG A 245 -9.67 -8.31 9.52
CA ARG A 245 -10.44 -7.41 8.65
C ARG A 245 -9.52 -6.32 8.11
N PHE A 246 -9.51 -6.14 6.77
CA PHE A 246 -8.57 -5.26 6.10
C PHE A 246 -9.23 -4.49 4.94
N PRO A 247 -9.89 -3.36 5.21
CA PRO A 247 -10.50 -2.53 4.18
C PRO A 247 -9.47 -1.81 3.34
N ARG A 248 -9.79 -1.64 2.07
CA ARG A 248 -8.98 -0.95 1.07
C ARG A 248 -9.87 -0.10 0.17
N ILE A 249 -9.39 1.08 -0.20
CA ILE A 249 -10.00 1.92 -1.21
C ILE A 249 -9.32 1.69 -2.56
N PHE A 250 -10.11 1.69 -3.61
CA PHE A 250 -9.68 1.50 -4.99
C PHE A 250 -10.19 2.66 -5.84
N MET A 251 -9.40 3.04 -6.83
CA MET A 251 -9.73 4.11 -7.76
C MET A 251 -9.20 3.78 -9.16
N VAL A 252 -10.06 3.99 -10.16
CA VAL A 252 -9.69 3.92 -11.59
C VAL A 252 -10.19 5.20 -12.25
N ALA A 253 -9.26 6.04 -12.70
CA ALA A 253 -9.56 7.28 -13.42
C ALA A 253 -9.05 7.17 -14.87
N VAL A 254 -9.94 7.37 -15.84
CA VAL A 254 -9.64 7.36 -17.28
C VAL A 254 -9.50 8.81 -17.74
N LYS A 255 -8.37 9.18 -18.32
CA LYS A 255 -8.11 10.54 -18.84
C LYS A 255 -9.04 10.88 -20.01
N LYS A 256 -9.46 12.16 -20.10
CA LYS A 256 -10.15 12.74 -21.26
C LYS A 256 -9.33 12.66 -22.52
#